data_4741fe5e414a89e9c868c861a6b2007b
#
_entry.id   4741fe5e414a89e9c868c861a6b2007b
#
_cell.length_a   1.000
_cell.length_b   1.000
_cell.length_c   1.000
_cell.angle_alpha   90.00
_cell.angle_beta   90.00
_cell.angle_gamma   90.00
#
_symmetry.space_group_name_H-M   'P 1'
#
loop_
_entity.id
_entity.type
_entity.pdbx_description
1 polymer ?
#
loop_
_entity_poly.entity_id
_entity_poly.type
_entity_poly.pdbx_seq_one_letter_code
_entity_poly.pdbx_strand_id
1 'polypeptide(L)'
;MGFTEKIINVFNPYAARKRAVVKKEIERMDAESEVLKAKLRILGTLMEQGDGTEVKNSGYSHGAASRRRTWAREYHSESGSAKRDIEENRKLLRERSRDLVMNTPLAAGAVKSSRTSCIGPGLVPKPKLDYGFLGLTQEEANNLQGLIKKEFALWAESTLCDNNDQNNFYELQQIAFIDWLKNGEEFALVKYDKPLPYMPYQLRLKLVEADRVCTKGSLDGAYDGFDRKEKNGNTVMNGVETDKSGKVVAYHVASRFPGEYGEGELKWARVLKRGEKTGNPNILHIFNAERADQYRGVPFLAPVVEAIKQLTRYAEAEIMAALVNSLFTIFITTETGNDMGGFSGDGEDGGSDYPESGEENEDDEVKVGSGNVAFLKDGEKVQAIESTHPSGDYDAFVNSIAVQIGAALEIAPEVLLKKFSNNFSASKGALNETWKSFRMYRKWFIDDFCQEVYVLWFNEAVSKGRINAPGYFNNLLIKKAYTNATWNGPAQGHLNPMQEVGAAIEKIKNGLSTHEDECSSINGSDYEDNVRTLKTENKLLSEAQAAVGGTGGKDGSKN
;
A
#
# COMPACT_ATOMS: atom_id res chain seq x y z
N MET A 1 14.16 -2.45 -72.52
CA MET A 1 13.47 -1.17 -72.91
C MET A 1 13.33 -1.14 -74.41
N GLY A 2 12.11 -1.28 -74.95
CA GLY A 2 11.83 -1.26 -76.39
C GLY A 2 12.00 0.13 -76.98
N PHE A 3 12.33 0.17 -78.27
CA PHE A 3 12.60 1.40 -79.02
C PHE A 3 11.43 2.42 -78.91
N THR A 4 10.21 1.97 -78.75
CA THR A 4 8.99 2.73 -78.54
C THR A 4 8.94 3.45 -77.19
N GLU A 5 9.51 2.90 -76.13
CA GLU A 5 9.53 3.55 -74.80
C GLU A 5 10.52 4.72 -74.74
N LYS A 6 11.61 4.67 -75.48
CA LYS A 6 12.55 5.80 -75.56
C LYS A 6 11.97 7.03 -76.22
N ILE A 7 11.10 6.85 -77.24
CA ILE A 7 10.45 7.96 -77.96
C ILE A 7 9.43 8.66 -77.10
N ILE A 8 8.62 7.94 -76.32
CA ILE A 8 7.59 8.52 -75.44
C ILE A 8 8.21 9.33 -74.29
N ASN A 9 9.39 8.92 -73.77
CA ASN A 9 10.08 9.62 -72.69
C ASN A 9 10.64 11.00 -73.10
N VAL A 10 10.92 11.22 -74.38
CA VAL A 10 11.42 12.50 -74.90
C VAL A 10 10.30 13.52 -75.11
N PHE A 11 9.10 13.06 -75.43
CA PHE A 11 7.97 13.94 -75.73
C PHE A 11 7.07 14.31 -74.49
N ASN A 12 7.16 13.58 -73.41
CA ASN A 12 6.39 13.92 -72.21
C ASN A 12 7.14 13.55 -70.91
N PRO A 13 8.06 14.43 -70.45
CA PRO A 13 8.89 14.17 -69.27
C PRO A 13 8.11 14.01 -67.97
N TYR A 14 6.91 14.55 -67.89
CA TYR A 14 6.03 14.43 -66.72
C TYR A 14 5.44 13.02 -66.63
N ALA A 15 4.99 12.46 -67.74
CA ALA A 15 4.49 11.08 -67.80
C ALA A 15 5.60 10.06 -67.56
N ALA A 16 6.82 10.33 -67.98
CA ALA A 16 8.00 9.51 -67.71
C ALA A 16 8.34 9.48 -66.22
N ARG A 17 8.34 10.62 -65.53
CA ARG A 17 8.54 10.71 -64.06
C ARG A 17 7.45 9.96 -63.30
N LYS A 18 6.19 10.13 -63.69
CA LYS A 18 5.06 9.45 -63.02
C LYS A 18 5.16 7.92 -63.14
N ARG A 19 5.56 7.40 -64.32
CA ARG A 19 5.80 5.97 -64.53
C ARG A 19 7.02 5.45 -63.74
N ALA A 20 8.08 6.22 -63.63
CA ALA A 20 9.24 5.86 -62.83
C ALA A 20 8.94 5.78 -61.33
N VAL A 21 8.08 6.70 -60.79
CA VAL A 21 7.62 6.67 -59.43
C VAL A 21 6.73 5.44 -59.15
N VAL A 22 5.74 5.20 -60.04
CA VAL A 22 4.85 4.03 -59.95
C VAL A 22 5.65 2.73 -60.06
N LYS A 23 6.67 2.68 -60.93
CA LYS A 23 7.54 1.49 -61.06
C LYS A 23 8.34 1.23 -59.78
N LYS A 24 8.90 2.29 -59.16
CA LYS A 24 9.57 2.18 -57.85
C LYS A 24 8.65 1.74 -56.74
N GLU A 25 7.40 2.18 -56.75
CA GLU A 25 6.41 1.82 -55.77
C GLU A 25 5.97 0.35 -55.93
N ILE A 26 5.84 -0.15 -57.17
CA ILE A 26 5.59 -1.57 -57.46
C ILE A 26 6.77 -2.43 -57.01
N GLU A 27 8.01 -2.03 -57.32
CA GLU A 27 9.23 -2.74 -56.91
C GLU A 27 9.34 -2.81 -55.35
N ARG A 28 8.90 -1.74 -54.65
CA ARG A 28 8.82 -1.68 -53.20
C ARG A 28 7.74 -2.62 -52.65
N MET A 29 6.56 -2.63 -53.25
CA MET A 29 5.46 -3.51 -52.85
C MET A 29 5.82 -5.00 -53.10
N ASP A 30 6.52 -5.29 -54.20
CA ASP A 30 6.98 -6.64 -54.51
C ASP A 30 8.05 -7.09 -53.50
N ALA A 31 8.98 -6.21 -53.09
CA ALA A 31 9.95 -6.50 -52.03
C ALA A 31 9.29 -6.71 -50.65
N GLU A 32 8.30 -5.89 -50.28
CA GLU A 32 7.53 -6.06 -49.07
C GLU A 32 6.71 -7.37 -49.09
N SER A 33 6.15 -7.74 -50.26
CA SER A 33 5.46 -9.02 -50.46
C SER A 33 6.38 -10.24 -50.30
N GLU A 34 7.61 -10.13 -50.83
CA GLU A 34 8.64 -11.19 -50.67
C GLU A 34 9.07 -11.34 -49.20
N VAL A 35 9.28 -10.24 -48.49
CA VAL A 35 9.56 -10.25 -47.03
C VAL A 35 8.42 -10.87 -46.25
N LEU A 36 7.16 -10.54 -46.61
CA LEU A 36 5.97 -11.11 -45.96
C LEU A 36 5.87 -12.61 -46.25
N LYS A 37 6.14 -13.07 -47.49
CA LYS A 37 6.19 -14.49 -47.86
C LYS A 37 7.29 -15.21 -47.13
N ALA A 38 8.47 -14.61 -46.98
CA ALA A 38 9.58 -15.18 -46.20
C ALA A 38 9.21 -15.30 -44.70
N LYS A 39 8.57 -14.29 -44.12
CA LYS A 39 8.05 -14.33 -42.75
C LYS A 39 6.98 -15.43 -42.57
N LEU A 40 6.07 -15.58 -43.52
CA LEU A 40 5.05 -16.63 -43.51
C LEU A 40 5.67 -18.03 -43.68
N ARG A 41 6.72 -18.19 -44.50
CA ARG A 41 7.49 -19.46 -44.61
C ARG A 41 8.22 -19.80 -43.31
N ILE A 42 8.84 -18.81 -42.64
CA ILE A 42 9.47 -19.01 -41.33
C ILE A 42 8.42 -19.40 -40.29
N LEU A 43 7.25 -18.74 -40.30
CA LEU A 43 6.14 -19.11 -39.40
C LEU A 43 5.60 -20.52 -39.71
N GLY A 44 5.49 -20.88 -41.00
CA GLY A 44 5.08 -22.21 -41.46
C GLY A 44 6.07 -23.30 -41.01
N THR A 45 7.38 -23.06 -41.18
CA THR A 45 8.42 -24.00 -40.70
C THR A 45 8.50 -24.08 -39.19
N LEU A 46 8.20 -23.00 -38.47
CA LEU A 46 8.07 -23.01 -37.01
C LEU A 46 6.81 -23.77 -36.57
N MET A 47 5.77 -23.77 -37.39
CA MET A 47 4.52 -24.54 -37.13
C MET A 47 4.68 -26.00 -37.55
N GLU A 48 5.44 -26.32 -38.60
CA GLU A 48 5.70 -27.71 -39.08
C GLU A 48 6.77 -28.45 -38.28
N GLN A 49 7.65 -27.77 -37.55
CA GLN A 49 8.54 -28.40 -36.56
C GLN A 49 7.88 -28.77 -35.25
N GLY A 50 6.56 -28.62 -35.14
CA GLY A 50 5.73 -29.31 -34.20
C GLY A 50 5.69 -30.79 -34.57
N ASP A 51 6.61 -31.57 -33.97
CA ASP A 51 6.65 -33.03 -33.98
C ASP A 51 5.20 -33.59 -33.95
N GLY A 52 4.86 -34.42 -34.96
CA GLY A 52 3.53 -35.01 -35.13
C GLY A 52 3.09 -36.00 -34.04
N THR A 53 3.47 -35.77 -32.81
CA THR A 53 2.92 -36.43 -31.64
C THR A 53 1.59 -35.78 -31.33
N GLU A 54 0.51 -36.57 -31.43
CA GLU A 54 -0.82 -36.24 -30.90
C GLU A 54 -0.66 -35.41 -29.61
N VAL A 55 -1.10 -34.16 -29.66
CA VAL A 55 -1.17 -33.32 -28.45
C VAL A 55 -2.24 -33.93 -27.57
N LYS A 56 -1.88 -34.89 -26.74
CA LYS A 56 -2.73 -35.31 -25.64
C LYS A 56 -3.09 -34.08 -24.86
N ASN A 57 -4.36 -33.72 -24.88
CA ASN A 57 -4.91 -32.58 -24.13
C ASN A 57 -4.68 -32.83 -22.63
N SER A 58 -3.49 -32.48 -22.14
CA SER A 58 -3.24 -32.34 -20.71
C SER A 58 -3.78 -30.98 -20.31
N GLY A 59 -4.75 -30.92 -19.42
CA GLY A 59 -5.44 -29.70 -19.03
C GLY A 59 -4.49 -28.49 -18.89
N TYR A 60 -4.97 -27.33 -19.29
CA TYR A 60 -4.19 -26.07 -19.31
C TYR A 60 -2.94 -26.04 -20.23
N SER A 61 -2.77 -27.00 -21.17
CA SER A 61 -1.64 -27.02 -22.10
C SER A 61 -1.55 -25.78 -23.01
N HIS A 62 -2.70 -25.13 -23.30
CA HIS A 62 -2.75 -23.83 -23.98
C HIS A 62 -2.55 -22.63 -23.02
N GLY A 63 -2.67 -22.83 -21.70
CA GLY A 63 -2.29 -21.90 -20.67
C GLY A 63 -0.79 -21.99 -20.37
N ALA A 64 -0.44 -21.89 -19.11
CA ALA A 64 0.96 -21.87 -18.66
C ALA A 64 1.60 -23.25 -18.43
N ALA A 65 0.87 -24.37 -18.66
CA ALA A 65 1.37 -25.70 -18.32
C ALA A 65 2.33 -26.32 -19.35
N SER A 66 2.61 -25.66 -20.48
CA SER A 66 3.53 -26.15 -21.50
C SER A 66 4.97 -25.73 -21.19
N ARG A 67 5.89 -26.70 -21.05
CA ARG A 67 7.34 -26.46 -20.94
C ARG A 67 8.04 -26.31 -22.29
N ARG A 68 7.33 -26.53 -23.42
CA ARG A 68 7.92 -26.53 -24.77
C ARG A 68 7.90 -25.17 -25.45
N ARG A 69 7.08 -24.21 -25.00
CA ARG A 69 6.99 -22.87 -25.57
C ARG A 69 8.25 -22.06 -25.23
N THR A 70 8.71 -21.21 -26.14
CA THR A 70 9.93 -20.41 -26.00
C THR A 70 9.98 -19.64 -24.68
N TRP A 71 8.91 -18.94 -24.33
CA TRP A 71 8.79 -18.20 -23.06
C TRP A 71 8.85 -19.10 -21.81
N ALA A 72 8.40 -20.36 -21.93
CA ALA A 72 8.35 -21.29 -20.81
C ALA A 72 9.69 -21.99 -20.53
N ARG A 73 10.65 -21.92 -21.47
CA ARG A 73 11.98 -22.51 -21.30
C ARG A 73 12.81 -21.77 -20.25
N GLU A 74 12.62 -20.47 -20.15
CA GLU A 74 13.32 -19.61 -19.19
C GLU A 74 12.52 -19.39 -17.89
N TYR A 75 11.24 -19.81 -17.88
CA TYR A 75 10.37 -19.66 -16.72
C TYR A 75 10.48 -20.88 -15.81
N HIS A 76 11.40 -20.80 -14.85
CA HIS A 76 11.60 -21.84 -13.85
C HIS A 76 10.78 -21.50 -12.60
N SER A 77 9.63 -22.15 -12.44
CA SER A 77 8.84 -22.10 -11.21
C SER A 77 8.89 -23.44 -10.50
N GLU A 78 9.26 -23.43 -9.25
CA GLU A 78 9.22 -24.61 -8.37
C GLU A 78 8.09 -24.44 -7.33
N SER A 79 7.43 -25.53 -7.02
CA SER A 79 6.44 -25.53 -5.94
C SER A 79 7.15 -25.66 -4.60
N GLY A 80 6.98 -24.66 -3.74
CA GLY A 80 7.51 -24.64 -2.38
C GLY A 80 6.40 -24.59 -1.32
N SER A 81 6.72 -24.95 -0.09
CA SER A 81 5.85 -24.70 1.06
C SER A 81 5.78 -23.20 1.37
N ALA A 82 4.78 -22.74 2.12
CA ALA A 82 4.72 -21.36 2.61
C ALA A 82 6.00 -20.95 3.34
N LYS A 83 6.62 -21.89 4.05
CA LYS A 83 7.91 -21.71 4.69
C LYS A 83 9.01 -21.33 3.70
N ARG A 84 9.21 -22.11 2.64
CA ARG A 84 10.27 -21.90 1.64
C ARG A 84 10.02 -20.62 0.84
N ASP A 85 8.79 -20.40 0.36
CA ASP A 85 8.49 -19.31 -0.57
C ASP A 85 8.41 -17.95 0.13
N ILE A 86 7.97 -17.92 1.39
CA ILE A 86 7.73 -16.67 2.15
C ILE A 86 8.85 -16.41 3.15
N GLU A 87 9.14 -17.38 4.01
CA GLU A 87 9.94 -17.14 5.21
C GLU A 87 11.41 -16.80 4.90
N GLU A 88 11.99 -17.38 3.86
CA GLU A 88 13.37 -17.11 3.44
C GLU A 88 13.56 -15.68 2.92
N ASN A 89 12.54 -15.15 2.24
CA ASN A 89 12.59 -13.82 1.61
C ASN A 89 12.03 -12.71 2.49
N ARG A 90 11.35 -13.05 3.57
CA ARG A 90 10.59 -12.13 4.43
C ARG A 90 11.39 -10.93 4.92
N LYS A 91 12.60 -11.16 5.43
CA LYS A 91 13.47 -10.10 5.97
C LYS A 91 13.78 -9.05 4.91
N LEU A 92 14.20 -9.48 3.73
CA LEU A 92 14.53 -8.59 2.61
C LEU A 92 13.31 -7.83 2.11
N LEU A 93 12.15 -8.49 2.02
CA LEU A 93 10.89 -7.85 1.62
C LEU A 93 10.47 -6.76 2.62
N ARG A 94 10.64 -7.02 3.91
CA ARG A 94 10.36 -6.05 4.98
C ARG A 94 11.29 -4.84 4.90
N GLU A 95 12.59 -5.06 4.76
CA GLU A 95 13.59 -3.99 4.61
C GLU A 95 13.25 -3.09 3.41
N ARG A 96 12.94 -3.69 2.26
CA ARG A 96 12.57 -2.97 1.04
C ARG A 96 11.22 -2.23 1.18
N SER A 97 10.24 -2.84 1.83
CA SER A 97 8.95 -2.20 2.09
C SER A 97 9.11 -0.97 2.99
N ARG A 98 9.94 -1.05 4.03
CA ARG A 98 10.27 0.09 4.90
C ARG A 98 10.95 1.21 4.13
N ASP A 99 11.96 0.87 3.31
CA ASP A 99 12.64 1.85 2.45
C ASP A 99 11.65 2.59 1.56
N LEU A 100 10.75 1.87 0.89
CA LEU A 100 9.73 2.47 0.03
C LEU A 100 8.77 3.39 0.81
N VAL A 101 8.30 2.97 1.98
CA VAL A 101 7.39 3.79 2.79
C VAL A 101 8.07 5.06 3.30
N MET A 102 9.37 5.01 3.59
CA MET A 102 10.14 6.17 4.05
C MET A 102 10.50 7.12 2.90
N ASN A 103 10.89 6.58 1.74
CA ASN A 103 11.57 7.34 0.70
C ASN A 103 10.75 7.53 -0.58
N THR A 104 9.60 6.85 -0.75
CA THR A 104 8.81 6.93 -1.98
C THR A 104 7.41 7.48 -1.70
N PRO A 105 7.04 8.64 -2.30
CA PRO A 105 5.74 9.27 -2.04
C PRO A 105 4.53 8.37 -2.33
N LEU A 106 4.58 7.58 -3.42
CA LEU A 106 3.48 6.71 -3.82
C LEU A 106 3.25 5.58 -2.79
N ALA A 107 4.32 4.93 -2.33
CA ALA A 107 4.25 3.87 -1.32
C ALA A 107 3.77 4.42 0.04
N ALA A 108 4.34 5.55 0.46
CA ALA A 108 3.89 6.26 1.67
C ALA A 108 2.42 6.67 1.58
N GLY A 109 1.99 7.15 0.42
CA GLY A 109 0.61 7.53 0.13
C GLY A 109 -0.35 6.34 0.23
N ALA A 110 -0.01 5.20 -0.36
CA ALA A 110 -0.80 3.97 -0.29
C ALA A 110 -1.03 3.50 1.15
N VAL A 111 0.05 3.36 1.93
CA VAL A 111 -0.03 2.90 3.34
C VAL A 111 -0.79 3.89 4.22
N LYS A 112 -0.50 5.21 4.12
CA LYS A 112 -1.17 6.24 4.90
C LYS A 112 -2.65 6.40 4.54
N SER A 113 -3.01 6.27 3.26
CA SER A 113 -4.41 6.32 2.82
C SER A 113 -5.19 5.11 3.32
N SER A 114 -4.58 3.91 3.29
CA SER A 114 -5.17 2.70 3.86
C SER A 114 -5.41 2.85 5.36
N ARG A 115 -4.41 3.36 6.15
CA ARG A 115 -4.61 3.64 7.57
C ARG A 115 -5.77 4.61 7.80
N THR A 116 -5.78 5.72 7.06
CA THR A 116 -6.81 6.76 7.24
C THR A 116 -8.21 6.23 6.94
N SER A 117 -8.34 5.38 5.92
CA SER A 117 -9.63 4.80 5.53
C SER A 117 -10.05 3.59 6.37
N CYS A 118 -9.09 2.78 6.85
CA CYS A 118 -9.40 1.60 7.66
C CYS A 118 -9.59 1.95 9.14
N ILE A 119 -8.69 2.76 9.71
CA ILE A 119 -8.64 3.05 11.14
C ILE A 119 -9.11 4.47 11.44
N GLY A 120 -8.66 5.46 10.65
CA GLY A 120 -8.94 6.88 10.87
C GLY A 120 -8.46 7.38 12.23
N PRO A 121 -9.31 8.08 13.00
CA PRO A 121 -8.95 8.53 14.35
C PRO A 121 -8.89 7.40 15.39
N GLY A 122 -9.35 6.20 15.03
CA GLY A 122 -9.41 5.02 15.87
C GLY A 122 -10.75 4.30 15.75
N LEU A 123 -10.75 2.99 15.94
CA LEU A 123 -11.94 2.16 15.93
C LEU A 123 -12.52 2.11 17.34
N VAL A 124 -13.75 2.59 17.48
CA VAL A 124 -14.45 2.67 18.77
C VAL A 124 -15.41 1.49 18.90
N PRO A 125 -15.35 0.70 20.01
CA PRO A 125 -16.27 -0.40 20.22
C PRO A 125 -17.67 0.14 20.60
N LYS A 126 -18.67 -0.42 19.95
CA LYS A 126 -20.06 -0.31 20.36
C LYS A 126 -20.50 -1.65 20.96
N PRO A 127 -20.66 -1.77 22.29
CA PRO A 127 -21.17 -2.98 22.90
C PRO A 127 -22.53 -3.36 22.33
N LYS A 128 -22.68 -4.63 21.97
CA LYS A 128 -23.95 -5.20 21.46
C LYS A 128 -24.28 -6.46 22.25
N LEU A 129 -24.84 -6.25 23.44
CA LEU A 129 -25.20 -7.35 24.33
C LEU A 129 -26.31 -8.21 23.74
N ASP A 130 -26.17 -9.53 23.81
CA ASP A 130 -27.29 -10.44 23.55
C ASP A 130 -28.19 -10.52 24.80
N TYR A 131 -28.99 -9.47 24.99
CA TYR A 131 -29.81 -9.31 26.17
C TYR A 131 -30.86 -10.41 26.32
N GLY A 132 -31.37 -10.95 25.20
CA GLY A 132 -32.34 -12.05 25.25
C GLY A 132 -31.71 -13.30 25.82
N PHE A 133 -30.48 -13.66 25.40
CA PHE A 133 -29.73 -14.79 25.94
C PHE A 133 -29.27 -14.59 27.38
N LEU A 134 -28.97 -13.33 27.75
CA LEU A 134 -28.56 -12.96 29.11
C LEU A 134 -29.70 -12.82 30.09
N GLY A 135 -30.97 -12.88 29.63
CA GLY A 135 -32.16 -12.67 30.47
C GLY A 135 -32.34 -11.23 30.97
N LEU A 136 -31.74 -10.26 30.25
CA LEU A 136 -31.87 -8.84 30.56
C LEU A 136 -33.04 -8.20 29.82
N THR A 137 -33.63 -7.18 30.39
CA THR A 137 -34.55 -6.29 29.67
C THR A 137 -33.77 -5.37 28.73
N GLN A 138 -34.42 -4.83 27.72
CA GLN A 138 -33.83 -3.86 26.80
C GLN A 138 -33.23 -2.65 27.51
N GLU A 139 -33.92 -2.17 28.55
CA GLU A 139 -33.47 -1.01 29.33
C GLU A 139 -32.23 -1.32 30.16
N GLU A 140 -32.20 -2.48 30.82
CA GLU A 140 -31.03 -2.93 31.58
C GLU A 140 -29.82 -3.12 30.64
N ALA A 141 -30.04 -3.70 29.45
CA ALA A 141 -28.98 -3.85 28.46
C ALA A 141 -28.44 -2.50 27.99
N ASN A 142 -29.29 -1.53 27.69
CA ASN A 142 -28.88 -0.19 27.27
C ASN A 142 -28.09 0.53 28.36
N ASN A 143 -28.54 0.43 29.62
CA ASN A 143 -27.83 1.02 30.76
C ASN A 143 -26.43 0.37 30.94
N LEU A 144 -26.36 -0.96 30.83
CA LEU A 144 -25.10 -1.70 30.94
C LEU A 144 -24.17 -1.38 29.78
N GLN A 145 -24.67 -1.30 28.55
CA GLN A 145 -23.88 -0.88 27.38
C GLN A 145 -23.32 0.54 27.54
N GLY A 146 -24.13 1.45 28.08
CA GLY A 146 -23.68 2.81 28.41
C GLY A 146 -22.56 2.84 29.45
N LEU A 147 -22.65 1.99 30.49
CA LEU A 147 -21.58 1.83 31.49
C LEU A 147 -20.31 1.26 30.86
N ILE A 148 -20.44 0.20 30.06
CA ILE A 148 -19.31 -0.44 29.38
C ILE A 148 -18.58 0.58 28.48
N LYS A 149 -19.31 1.39 27.69
CA LYS A 149 -18.72 2.46 26.87
C LYS A 149 -17.87 3.43 27.70
N LYS A 150 -18.39 3.91 28.81
CA LYS A 150 -17.70 4.86 29.70
C LYS A 150 -16.46 4.25 30.36
N GLU A 151 -16.58 3.03 30.84
CA GLU A 151 -15.48 2.32 31.49
C GLU A 151 -14.36 1.96 30.49
N PHE A 152 -14.72 1.58 29.26
CA PHE A 152 -13.74 1.34 28.20
C PHE A 152 -13.04 2.63 27.77
N ALA A 153 -13.78 3.72 27.60
CA ALA A 153 -13.22 5.03 27.25
C ALA A 153 -12.22 5.53 28.31
N LEU A 154 -12.52 5.34 29.60
CA LEU A 154 -11.58 5.68 30.69
C LEU A 154 -10.20 5.03 30.52
N TRP A 155 -10.16 3.78 30.06
CA TRP A 155 -8.92 3.06 29.81
C TRP A 155 -8.33 3.41 28.44
N ALA A 156 -9.15 3.41 27.39
CA ALA A 156 -8.72 3.52 26.00
C ALA A 156 -8.22 4.93 25.63
N GLU A 157 -8.78 5.97 26.23
CA GLU A 157 -8.40 7.38 25.99
C GLU A 157 -7.17 7.80 26.81
N SER A 158 -6.79 7.00 27.81
CA SER A 158 -5.62 7.25 28.63
C SER A 158 -4.36 6.67 27.99
N THR A 159 -3.25 7.40 28.06
CA THR A 159 -1.92 6.89 27.67
C THR A 159 -1.45 5.73 28.55
N LEU A 160 -2.05 5.54 29.71
CA LEU A 160 -1.77 4.42 30.61
C LEU A 160 -2.18 3.04 30.03
N CYS A 161 -2.88 2.98 28.92
CA CYS A 161 -3.10 1.71 28.20
C CYS A 161 -1.84 1.23 27.46
N ASP A 162 -0.91 2.15 27.14
CA ASP A 162 0.39 1.86 26.56
C ASP A 162 1.42 1.56 27.65
N ASN A 163 2.22 0.50 27.48
CA ASN A 163 3.33 0.21 28.40
C ASN A 163 4.40 1.29 28.46
N ASN A 164 4.48 2.13 27.44
CA ASN A 164 5.44 3.22 27.34
C ASN A 164 4.85 4.59 27.77
N ASP A 165 3.58 4.64 28.17
CA ASP A 165 2.83 5.83 28.57
C ASP A 165 2.83 6.98 27.52
N GLN A 166 2.90 6.64 26.22
CA GLN A 166 3.00 7.62 25.14
C GLN A 166 1.71 7.77 24.36
N ASN A 167 1.03 6.66 24.08
CA ASN A 167 -0.08 6.62 23.14
C ASN A 167 -1.35 6.11 23.84
N ASN A 168 -2.48 6.63 23.43
CA ASN A 168 -3.77 6.05 23.82
C ASN A 168 -4.08 4.83 22.93
N PHE A 169 -5.15 4.08 23.24
CA PHE A 169 -5.48 2.86 22.51
C PHE A 169 -5.77 3.10 21.02
N TYR A 170 -6.34 4.25 20.68
CA TYR A 170 -6.66 4.59 19.29
C TYR A 170 -5.42 4.94 18.48
N GLU A 171 -4.43 5.56 19.10
CA GLU A 171 -3.10 5.80 18.51
C GLU A 171 -2.33 4.49 18.35
N LEU A 172 -2.39 3.60 19.35
CA LEU A 172 -1.81 2.24 19.23
C LEU A 172 -2.43 1.45 18.07
N GLN A 173 -3.73 1.58 17.81
CA GLN A 173 -4.37 0.98 16.64
C GLN A 173 -3.75 1.50 15.32
N GLN A 174 -3.53 2.81 15.23
CA GLN A 174 -2.95 3.43 14.04
C GLN A 174 -1.51 2.95 13.78
N ILE A 175 -0.70 2.87 14.84
CA ILE A 175 0.67 2.39 14.77
C ILE A 175 0.70 0.92 14.36
N ALA A 176 -0.05 0.08 15.06
CA ALA A 176 -0.11 -1.35 14.77
C ALA A 176 -0.60 -1.66 13.35
N PHE A 177 -1.55 -0.88 12.83
CA PHE A 177 -2.04 -1.06 11.47
C PHE A 177 -1.00 -0.66 10.42
N ILE A 178 -0.30 0.47 10.60
CA ILE A 178 0.80 0.86 9.70
C ILE A 178 1.90 -0.17 9.72
N ASP A 179 2.28 -0.65 10.90
CA ASP A 179 3.37 -1.62 11.04
C ASP A 179 2.98 -2.97 10.44
N TRP A 180 1.74 -3.40 10.60
CA TRP A 180 1.22 -4.55 9.87
C TRP A 180 1.35 -4.40 8.34
N LEU A 181 0.90 -3.28 7.76
CA LEU A 181 1.02 -3.07 6.30
C LEU A 181 2.49 -2.95 5.86
N LYS A 182 3.29 -2.20 6.59
CA LYS A 182 4.69 -1.90 6.26
C LYS A 182 5.60 -3.11 6.43
N ASN A 183 5.42 -3.86 7.52
CA ASN A 183 6.28 -4.98 7.90
C ASN A 183 5.68 -6.35 7.55
N GLY A 184 4.39 -6.39 7.19
CA GLY A 184 3.60 -7.60 6.96
C GLY A 184 2.91 -8.13 8.21
N GLU A 185 3.34 -7.72 9.39
CA GLU A 185 2.86 -8.18 10.68
C GLU A 185 3.24 -7.21 11.80
N GLU A 186 2.51 -7.29 12.91
CA GLU A 186 2.83 -6.57 14.15
C GLU A 186 2.51 -7.46 15.35
N PHE A 187 3.20 -7.23 16.46
CA PHE A 187 2.98 -7.96 17.71
C PHE A 187 2.62 -7.00 18.83
N ALA A 188 1.67 -7.41 19.68
CA ALA A 188 1.34 -6.68 20.90
C ALA A 188 1.47 -7.59 22.12
N LEU A 189 2.39 -7.27 23.00
CA LEU A 189 2.53 -7.95 24.30
C LEU A 189 1.46 -7.43 25.25
N VAL A 190 0.78 -8.36 25.90
CA VAL A 190 -0.19 -8.08 26.96
C VAL A 190 0.54 -8.08 28.29
N LYS A 191 0.48 -6.98 28.99
CA LYS A 191 1.09 -6.80 30.31
C LYS A 191 0.06 -6.28 31.32
N TYR A 192 0.35 -6.50 32.58
CA TYR A 192 -0.41 -5.95 33.70
C TYR A 192 0.58 -5.24 34.62
N ASP A 193 0.35 -3.95 34.81
CA ASP A 193 1.18 -3.12 35.66
C ASP A 193 0.66 -3.08 37.10
N LYS A 194 1.39 -2.41 37.98
CA LYS A 194 0.95 -2.21 39.37
C LYS A 194 -0.30 -1.35 39.41
N PRO A 195 -1.20 -1.60 40.39
CA PRO A 195 -2.38 -0.75 40.57
C PRO A 195 -1.99 0.70 40.81
N LEU A 196 -2.67 1.62 40.14
CA LEU A 196 -2.51 3.06 40.35
C LEU A 196 -3.79 3.62 41.00
N PRO A 197 -3.69 4.56 41.96
CA PRO A 197 -4.86 5.10 42.65
C PRO A 197 -5.88 5.79 41.73
N TYR A 198 -5.39 6.35 40.61
CA TYR A 198 -6.17 7.15 39.65
C TYR A 198 -6.55 6.38 38.40
N MET A 199 -6.03 5.17 38.17
CA MET A 199 -6.37 4.30 37.05
C MET A 199 -6.75 2.91 37.55
N PRO A 200 -8.03 2.53 37.44
CA PRO A 200 -8.49 1.25 37.97
C PRO A 200 -7.96 0.05 37.18
N TYR A 201 -7.57 0.25 35.92
CA TYR A 201 -7.12 -0.81 35.03
C TYR A 201 -5.60 -0.95 35.02
N GLN A 202 -5.14 -2.21 35.07
CA GLN A 202 -3.72 -2.59 35.07
C GLN A 202 -3.25 -3.06 33.70
N LEU A 203 -4.19 -3.38 32.81
CA LEU A 203 -3.89 -3.82 31.44
C LEU A 203 -3.07 -2.78 30.69
N ARG A 204 -1.92 -3.21 30.15
CA ARG A 204 -1.03 -2.42 29.31
C ARG A 204 -0.71 -3.19 28.04
N LEU A 205 -0.61 -2.49 26.95
CA LEU A 205 -0.19 -3.04 25.68
C LEU A 205 1.22 -2.55 25.36
N LYS A 206 2.05 -3.42 24.81
CA LYS A 206 3.36 -3.06 24.30
C LYS A 206 3.47 -3.56 22.87
N LEU A 207 3.45 -2.66 21.91
CA LEU A 207 3.74 -2.98 20.52
C LEU A 207 5.22 -3.42 20.39
N VAL A 208 5.47 -4.39 19.55
CA VAL A 208 6.79 -4.98 19.35
C VAL A 208 6.98 -5.19 17.86
N GLU A 209 7.94 -4.48 17.29
CA GLU A 209 8.28 -4.62 15.88
C GLU A 209 8.57 -6.07 15.49
N ALA A 210 8.13 -6.44 14.32
CA ALA A 210 8.22 -7.78 13.77
C ALA A 210 9.64 -8.38 13.76
N ASP A 211 10.69 -7.55 13.66
CA ASP A 211 12.10 -7.98 13.70
C ASP A 211 12.55 -8.48 15.08
N ARG A 212 11.90 -8.00 16.14
CA ARG A 212 12.20 -8.43 17.51
C ARG A 212 11.64 -9.82 17.80
N VAL A 213 10.69 -10.30 17.01
CA VAL A 213 10.26 -11.71 17.05
C VAL A 213 11.11 -12.49 16.08
N CYS A 214 12.20 -13.09 16.61
CA CYS A 214 13.24 -13.74 15.83
C CYS A 214 13.84 -14.93 16.58
N THR A 215 14.45 -15.86 15.84
CA THR A 215 15.12 -17.01 16.43
C THR A 215 16.47 -16.59 17.00
N LYS A 216 16.81 -17.07 18.22
CA LYS A 216 18.12 -16.83 18.83
C LYS A 216 19.22 -17.52 18.01
N GLY A 217 20.14 -16.76 17.44
CA GLY A 217 21.32 -17.25 16.75
C GLY A 217 22.44 -17.69 17.69
N SER A 218 23.50 -18.30 17.15
CA SER A 218 24.64 -18.81 17.94
C SER A 218 25.71 -17.75 18.23
N LEU A 219 25.72 -16.61 17.52
CA LEU A 219 26.72 -15.54 17.65
C LEU A 219 25.98 -14.19 17.57
N ASP A 220 25.55 -13.67 18.71
CA ASP A 220 25.03 -12.32 18.95
C ASP A 220 24.07 -11.72 17.91
N GLY A 221 23.53 -12.53 16.99
CA GLY A 221 22.62 -12.14 15.93
C GLY A 221 21.31 -12.90 15.94
N ALA A 222 20.25 -12.26 15.43
CA ALA A 222 19.03 -12.95 15.08
C ALA A 222 19.28 -13.79 13.82
N TYR A 223 19.04 -15.08 13.91
CA TYR A 223 19.07 -15.98 12.77
C TYR A 223 17.63 -16.24 12.34
N ASP A 224 17.20 -15.58 11.30
CA ASP A 224 15.99 -15.95 10.57
C ASP A 224 16.35 -16.96 9.48
N GLY A 225 15.49 -17.94 9.25
CA GLY A 225 15.62 -18.89 8.14
C GLY A 225 16.00 -20.33 8.55
N PHE A 226 16.42 -20.58 9.79
CA PHE A 226 16.77 -21.92 10.25
C PHE A 226 15.85 -22.42 11.36
N ASP A 227 15.43 -23.68 11.24
CA ASP A 227 14.70 -24.38 12.31
C ASP A 227 15.61 -24.68 13.48
N ARG A 228 15.18 -24.26 14.65
CA ARG A 228 15.80 -24.65 15.91
C ARG A 228 14.89 -25.57 16.68
N LYS A 229 15.37 -26.74 17.05
CA LYS A 229 14.64 -27.62 17.96
C LYS A 229 14.90 -27.22 19.40
N GLU A 230 13.86 -27.01 20.16
CA GLU A 230 13.92 -26.77 21.59
C GLU A 230 13.96 -28.06 22.39
N LYS A 231 14.39 -27.97 23.67
CA LYS A 231 14.50 -29.13 24.57
C LYS A 231 13.17 -29.85 24.81
N ASN A 232 12.04 -29.13 24.65
CA ASN A 232 10.69 -29.69 24.77
C ASN A 232 10.20 -30.42 23.49
N GLY A 233 11.06 -30.52 22.46
CA GLY A 233 10.75 -31.17 21.19
C GLY A 233 9.99 -30.29 20.19
N ASN A 234 9.69 -29.04 20.54
CA ASN A 234 9.08 -28.05 19.65
C ASN A 234 10.11 -27.51 18.65
N THR A 235 9.62 -26.92 17.56
CA THR A 235 10.45 -26.27 16.55
C THR A 235 10.23 -24.76 16.62
N VAL A 236 11.33 -24.01 16.68
CA VAL A 236 11.30 -22.54 16.58
C VAL A 236 11.81 -22.15 15.21
N MET A 237 11.00 -21.39 14.48
CA MET A 237 11.35 -20.82 13.19
C MET A 237 10.97 -19.35 13.17
N ASN A 238 11.91 -18.48 12.81
CA ASN A 238 11.69 -17.03 12.74
C ASN A 238 11.01 -16.45 14.00
N GLY A 239 11.38 -16.97 15.17
CA GLY A 239 10.82 -16.57 16.45
C GLY A 239 9.46 -17.18 16.81
N VAL A 240 8.85 -17.97 15.94
CA VAL A 240 7.59 -18.68 16.22
C VAL A 240 7.88 -20.11 16.63
N GLU A 241 7.43 -20.49 17.82
CA GLU A 241 7.55 -21.85 18.36
C GLU A 241 6.28 -22.64 18.06
N THR A 242 6.43 -23.76 17.35
CA THR A 242 5.33 -24.67 17.01
C THR A 242 5.55 -26.04 17.66
N ASP A 243 4.47 -26.68 18.07
CA ASP A 243 4.49 -28.06 18.51
C ASP A 243 4.57 -29.04 17.32
N LYS A 244 4.58 -30.34 17.62
CA LYS A 244 4.65 -31.40 16.59
C LYS A 244 3.45 -31.42 15.63
N SER A 245 2.33 -30.81 16.00
CA SER A 245 1.13 -30.72 15.18
C SER A 245 1.10 -29.44 14.30
N GLY A 246 2.11 -28.57 14.41
CA GLY A 246 2.15 -27.27 13.74
C GLY A 246 1.42 -26.15 14.48
N LYS A 247 0.89 -26.40 15.68
CA LYS A 247 0.22 -25.37 16.48
C LYS A 247 1.23 -24.42 17.09
N VAL A 248 0.99 -23.11 16.94
CA VAL A 248 1.81 -22.06 17.57
C VAL A 248 1.59 -22.07 19.09
N VAL A 249 2.65 -22.27 19.85
CA VAL A 249 2.61 -22.36 21.31
C VAL A 249 3.29 -21.17 22.01
N ALA A 250 4.34 -20.60 21.42
CA ALA A 250 5.06 -19.47 21.97
C ALA A 250 5.72 -18.61 20.89
N TYR A 251 6.17 -17.43 21.29
CA TYR A 251 6.98 -16.52 20.50
C TYR A 251 8.26 -16.18 21.25
N HIS A 252 9.37 -16.09 20.51
CA HIS A 252 10.67 -15.71 21.04
C HIS A 252 10.92 -14.23 20.71
N VAL A 253 10.89 -13.40 21.75
CA VAL A 253 10.95 -11.94 21.61
C VAL A 253 12.31 -11.45 22.10
N ALA A 254 13.06 -10.77 21.24
CA ALA A 254 14.33 -10.14 21.59
C ALA A 254 14.11 -8.87 22.45
N SER A 255 15.02 -8.64 23.41
CA SER A 255 14.94 -7.51 24.34
C SER A 255 15.05 -6.14 23.66
N ARG A 256 15.77 -6.06 22.55
CA ARG A 256 15.94 -4.86 21.69
C ARG A 256 15.94 -5.28 20.23
N PHE A 257 15.99 -4.31 19.33
CA PHE A 257 16.07 -4.56 17.89
C PHE A 257 17.38 -5.33 17.58
N PRO A 258 17.31 -6.45 16.83
CA PRO A 258 18.51 -7.22 16.46
C PRO A 258 19.43 -6.39 15.55
N GLY A 259 20.73 -6.35 15.88
CA GLY A 259 21.70 -5.55 15.15
C GLY A 259 21.88 -4.11 15.66
N GLU A 260 21.05 -3.66 16.60
CA GLU A 260 21.24 -2.39 17.25
C GLU A 260 22.30 -2.48 18.36
N TYR A 261 23.25 -1.54 18.34
CA TYR A 261 24.24 -1.43 19.42
C TYR A 261 23.55 -0.98 20.71
N GLY A 262 23.80 -1.69 21.79
CA GLY A 262 23.28 -1.35 23.12
C GLY A 262 24.06 -2.04 24.20
N GLU A 263 24.00 -1.53 25.41
CA GLU A 263 24.67 -2.14 26.58
C GLU A 263 24.15 -3.54 26.87
N GLY A 264 25.06 -4.49 27.03
CA GLY A 264 24.79 -5.86 27.40
C GLY A 264 24.36 -6.80 26.25
N GLU A 265 24.34 -8.08 26.57
CA GLU A 265 23.97 -9.15 25.65
C GLU A 265 22.49 -9.07 25.24
N LEU A 266 22.19 -9.34 23.96
CA LEU A 266 20.82 -9.45 23.46
C LEU A 266 20.15 -10.68 24.11
N LYS A 267 19.04 -10.47 24.79
CA LYS A 267 18.29 -11.52 25.51
C LYS A 267 16.98 -11.82 24.79
N TRP A 268 16.54 -13.07 24.84
CA TRP A 268 15.25 -13.51 24.31
C TRP A 268 14.32 -13.94 25.44
N ALA A 269 13.09 -13.45 25.39
CA ALA A 269 12.01 -13.92 26.24
C ALA A 269 11.12 -14.88 25.43
N ARG A 270 10.89 -16.09 25.97
CA ARG A 270 9.90 -17.02 25.45
C ARG A 270 8.53 -16.63 26.01
N VAL A 271 7.65 -16.11 25.16
CA VAL A 271 6.31 -15.67 25.52
C VAL A 271 5.29 -16.70 25.02
N LEU A 272 4.60 -17.36 25.93
CA LEU A 272 3.52 -18.29 25.58
C LEU A 272 2.41 -17.53 24.85
N LYS A 273 1.90 -18.09 23.74
CA LYS A 273 0.78 -17.49 22.99
C LYS A 273 -0.42 -17.23 23.88
N ARG A 274 -0.75 -18.20 24.76
CA ARG A 274 -1.85 -18.09 25.73
C ARG A 274 -1.39 -18.54 27.11
N GLY A 275 -1.95 -17.93 28.14
CA GLY A 275 -1.73 -18.34 29.53
C GLY A 275 -2.34 -19.71 29.81
N GLU A 276 -1.57 -20.60 30.39
CA GLU A 276 -1.99 -21.99 30.65
C GLU A 276 -3.23 -22.10 31.55
N LYS A 277 -3.36 -21.22 32.54
CA LYS A 277 -4.49 -21.21 33.46
C LYS A 277 -5.68 -20.39 32.99
N THR A 278 -5.43 -19.26 32.35
CA THR A 278 -6.47 -18.30 32.00
C THR A 278 -6.99 -18.46 30.59
N GLY A 279 -6.20 -19.09 29.69
CA GLY A 279 -6.48 -19.16 28.26
C GLY A 279 -6.37 -17.80 27.54
N ASN A 280 -6.13 -16.70 28.28
CA ASN A 280 -6.00 -15.37 27.69
C ASN A 280 -4.70 -15.27 26.87
N PRO A 281 -4.68 -14.51 25.76
CA PRO A 281 -3.45 -14.26 25.01
C PRO A 281 -2.46 -13.43 25.85
N ASN A 282 -1.19 -13.80 25.83
CA ASN A 282 -0.08 -13.01 26.39
C ASN A 282 0.58 -12.15 25.30
N ILE A 283 0.39 -12.52 24.05
CA ILE A 283 0.87 -11.82 22.87
C ILE A 283 -0.16 -11.97 21.77
N LEU A 284 -0.50 -10.86 21.14
CA LEU A 284 -1.34 -10.80 19.95
C LEU A 284 -0.41 -10.73 18.74
N HIS A 285 -0.75 -11.47 17.69
CA HIS A 285 -0.04 -11.47 16.43
C HIS A 285 -1.00 -11.00 15.34
N ILE A 286 -0.75 -9.82 14.81
CA ILE A 286 -1.58 -9.13 13.82
C ILE A 286 -0.95 -9.39 12.46
N PHE A 287 -1.56 -10.23 11.64
CA PHE A 287 -1.11 -10.50 10.28
C PHE A 287 -2.19 -11.19 9.46
N ASN A 288 -2.10 -11.10 8.14
CA ASN A 288 -2.94 -11.85 7.23
C ASN A 288 -2.17 -13.04 6.63
N ALA A 289 -2.72 -14.24 6.75
CA ALA A 289 -2.17 -15.44 6.14
C ALA A 289 -2.77 -15.60 4.73
N GLU A 290 -1.93 -15.59 3.69
CA GLU A 290 -2.33 -15.82 2.30
C GLU A 290 -2.24 -17.30 1.93
N ARG A 291 -1.51 -18.10 2.72
CA ARG A 291 -1.31 -19.53 2.49
C ARG A 291 -1.50 -20.32 3.78
N ALA A 292 -1.98 -21.56 3.63
CA ALA A 292 -1.99 -22.51 4.75
C ALA A 292 -0.56 -22.72 5.28
N ASP A 293 -0.44 -22.96 6.59
CA ASP A 293 0.83 -23.14 7.31
C ASP A 293 1.80 -21.94 7.21
N GLN A 294 1.28 -20.75 6.95
CA GLN A 294 2.02 -19.51 7.04
C GLN A 294 2.00 -19.00 8.49
N TYR A 295 3.18 -18.81 9.09
CA TYR A 295 3.32 -18.38 10.48
C TYR A 295 3.76 -16.93 10.63
N ARG A 296 4.21 -16.29 9.56
CA ARG A 296 4.68 -14.90 9.56
C ARG A 296 4.06 -14.12 8.40
N GLY A 297 3.88 -12.83 8.59
CA GLY A 297 3.27 -11.96 7.61
C GLY A 297 4.19 -11.54 6.46
N VAL A 298 3.57 -11.13 5.34
CA VAL A 298 4.23 -10.54 4.15
C VAL A 298 3.84 -9.07 4.06
N PRO A 299 4.79 -8.15 3.82
CA PRO A 299 4.50 -6.74 3.66
C PRO A 299 3.48 -6.46 2.54
N PHE A 300 2.55 -5.56 2.80
CA PHE A 300 1.53 -5.15 1.84
C PHE A 300 2.10 -4.71 0.49
N LEU A 301 3.26 -4.05 0.50
CA LEU A 301 3.94 -3.58 -0.71
C LEU A 301 4.76 -4.66 -1.43
N ALA A 302 4.89 -5.87 -0.86
CA ALA A 302 5.77 -6.91 -1.43
C ALA A 302 5.57 -7.16 -2.94
N PRO A 303 4.34 -7.29 -3.48
CA PRO A 303 4.12 -7.58 -4.90
C PRO A 303 4.45 -6.39 -5.82
N VAL A 304 4.58 -5.17 -5.29
CA VAL A 304 4.74 -3.93 -6.07
C VAL A 304 6.07 -3.21 -5.83
N VAL A 305 6.96 -3.78 -5.00
CA VAL A 305 8.26 -3.19 -4.66
C VAL A 305 9.04 -2.80 -5.93
N GLU A 306 9.13 -3.73 -6.89
CA GLU A 306 9.88 -3.50 -8.12
C GLU A 306 9.22 -2.44 -9.01
N ALA A 307 7.90 -2.53 -9.21
CA ALA A 307 7.16 -1.58 -10.03
C ALA A 307 7.26 -0.14 -9.48
N ILE A 308 7.14 0.04 -8.16
CA ILE A 308 7.30 1.35 -7.51
C ILE A 308 8.73 1.86 -7.68
N LYS A 309 9.74 1.01 -7.50
CA LYS A 309 11.15 1.42 -7.64
C LYS A 309 11.48 1.81 -9.07
N GLN A 310 10.99 1.07 -10.07
CA GLN A 310 11.15 1.41 -11.49
C GLN A 310 10.46 2.72 -11.84
N LEU A 311 9.24 2.96 -11.35
CA LEU A 311 8.52 4.20 -11.53
C LEU A 311 9.28 5.39 -10.92
N THR A 312 9.84 5.23 -9.73
CA THR A 312 10.66 6.28 -9.09
C THR A 312 11.89 6.61 -9.94
N ARG A 313 12.63 5.59 -10.40
CA ARG A 313 13.81 5.79 -11.26
C ARG A 313 13.47 6.45 -12.59
N TYR A 314 12.34 6.09 -13.17
CA TYR A 314 11.88 6.74 -14.41
C TYR A 314 11.53 8.21 -14.17
N ALA A 315 10.83 8.53 -13.08
CA ALA A 315 10.53 9.91 -12.72
C ALA A 315 11.79 10.74 -12.47
N GLU A 316 12.80 10.17 -11.78
CA GLU A 316 14.10 10.81 -11.57
C GLU A 316 14.83 11.07 -12.90
N ALA A 317 14.84 10.10 -13.81
CA ALA A 317 15.45 10.23 -15.12
C ALA A 317 14.77 11.31 -15.97
N GLU A 318 13.44 11.40 -15.93
CA GLU A 318 12.67 12.41 -16.66
C GLU A 318 12.90 13.82 -16.10
N ILE A 319 13.00 13.97 -14.77
CA ILE A 319 13.37 15.23 -14.12
C ILE A 319 14.79 15.65 -14.52
N MET A 320 15.74 14.71 -14.53
CA MET A 320 17.12 14.99 -14.96
C MET A 320 17.18 15.38 -16.42
N ALA A 321 16.43 14.67 -17.30
CA ALA A 321 16.35 15.04 -18.72
C ALA A 321 15.77 16.45 -18.90
N ALA A 322 14.70 16.80 -18.20
CA ALA A 322 14.11 18.13 -18.22
C ALA A 322 15.09 19.20 -17.72
N LEU A 323 15.86 18.91 -16.66
CA LEU A 323 16.88 19.80 -16.12
C LEU A 323 18.01 20.02 -17.12
N VAL A 324 18.59 18.94 -17.68
CA VAL A 324 19.64 19.02 -18.70
C VAL A 324 19.15 19.82 -19.91
N ASN A 325 17.93 19.55 -20.38
CA ASN A 325 17.35 20.27 -21.50
C ASN A 325 17.12 21.77 -21.21
N SER A 326 16.88 22.14 -19.97
CA SER A 326 16.75 23.54 -19.56
C SER A 326 18.08 24.29 -19.52
N LEU A 327 19.19 23.53 -19.34
CA LEU A 327 20.54 24.10 -19.27
C LEU A 327 21.22 24.16 -20.64
N PHE A 328 20.94 23.20 -21.54
CA PHE A 328 21.59 23.07 -22.84
C PHE A 328 20.58 23.26 -23.98
N THR A 329 20.35 24.49 -24.37
CA THR A 329 19.43 24.82 -25.46
C THR A 329 20.13 25.02 -26.81
N ILE A 330 21.45 25.14 -26.85
CA ILE A 330 22.18 25.57 -28.05
C ILE A 330 23.49 24.78 -28.18
N PHE A 331 23.69 24.15 -29.35
CA PHE A 331 24.98 23.63 -29.79
C PHE A 331 25.52 24.47 -30.94
N ILE A 332 26.80 24.83 -30.87
CA ILE A 332 27.50 25.54 -31.93
C ILE A 332 28.22 24.47 -32.75
N THR A 333 27.89 24.33 -34.02
CA THR A 333 28.56 23.40 -34.96
C THR A 333 29.34 24.21 -35.98
N THR A 334 30.60 23.83 -36.24
CA THR A 334 31.46 24.46 -37.24
C THR A 334 31.47 23.60 -38.51
N GLU A 335 31.15 24.15 -39.68
CA GLU A 335 31.18 23.45 -40.98
C GLU A 335 32.60 23.33 -41.56
N THR A 336 33.55 24.10 -41.07
CA THR A 336 34.94 24.05 -41.51
C THR A 336 35.68 23.00 -40.70
N GLY A 337 35.77 21.80 -41.24
CA GLY A 337 36.68 20.75 -40.75
C GLY A 337 38.14 21.15 -41.04
N ASN A 338 38.68 22.12 -40.31
CA ASN A 338 40.09 22.36 -40.25
C ASN A 338 40.59 22.31 -38.81
N ASP A 339 41.41 21.30 -38.62
CA ASP A 339 42.38 21.09 -37.57
C ASP A 339 41.89 20.95 -36.12
N MET A 340 41.41 19.80 -35.85
CA MET A 340 41.94 19.08 -34.69
C MET A 340 43.35 18.66 -35.04
N GLY A 341 44.34 19.36 -34.50
CA GLY A 341 45.74 19.04 -34.62
C GLY A 341 46.00 17.57 -34.35
N GLY A 342 46.50 16.89 -35.36
CA GLY A 342 46.71 15.46 -35.36
C GLY A 342 47.58 15.03 -34.19
N PHE A 343 47.09 14.09 -33.45
CA PHE A 343 47.88 13.15 -32.70
C PHE A 343 48.50 12.16 -33.72
N SER A 344 49.58 12.58 -34.41
CA SER A 344 50.48 11.66 -35.09
C SER A 344 51.71 11.50 -34.21
N GLY A 345 51.75 10.40 -33.47
CA GLY A 345 53.01 9.86 -33.02
C GLY A 345 53.77 9.32 -34.23
N ASP A 346 54.97 9.86 -34.47
CA ASP A 346 56.14 9.08 -34.78
C ASP A 346 57.40 9.98 -34.86
N GLY A 347 58.37 9.62 -34.09
CA GLY A 347 59.79 9.55 -34.55
C GLY A 347 60.61 10.80 -34.43
N GLU A 348 61.49 10.78 -33.44
CA GLU A 348 62.92 11.12 -33.47
C GLU A 348 63.37 12.58 -33.62
N ASP A 349 64.06 12.96 -32.56
CA ASP A 349 65.31 13.71 -32.48
C ASP A 349 65.31 15.26 -32.56
N GLY A 350 65.78 15.82 -31.47
CA GLY A 350 66.75 16.92 -31.49
C GLY A 350 66.25 18.34 -31.30
N GLY A 351 66.53 18.89 -30.15
CA GLY A 351 66.78 20.33 -30.04
C GLY A 351 65.93 21.09 -29.02
N SER A 352 66.55 21.28 -27.89
CA SER A 352 66.23 22.30 -26.89
C SER A 352 65.98 23.66 -27.52
N ASP A 353 64.86 24.28 -27.21
CA ASP A 353 64.78 25.67 -26.82
C ASP A 353 63.41 25.97 -26.22
N TYR A 354 63.41 26.28 -24.94
CA TYR A 354 62.26 26.92 -24.30
C TYR A 354 62.34 28.41 -24.58
N PRO A 355 61.28 29.06 -24.98
CA PRO A 355 60.98 30.38 -24.45
C PRO A 355 59.82 30.30 -23.46
N GLU A 356 60.10 30.78 -22.30
CA GLU A 356 59.15 31.23 -21.29
C GLU A 356 58.21 32.30 -21.83
N SER A 357 57.01 32.31 -21.22
CA SER A 357 55.99 33.37 -21.26
C SER A 357 55.19 33.52 -22.55
N GLY A 358 54.04 32.93 -22.54
CA GLY A 358 52.90 33.28 -23.36
C GLY A 358 51.65 33.10 -22.55
N GLU A 359 50.97 34.19 -22.32
CA GLU A 359 49.73 34.39 -21.61
C GLU A 359 48.73 33.26 -21.92
N GLU A 360 48.29 32.57 -20.89
CA GLU A 360 47.14 31.71 -20.97
C GLU A 360 45.93 32.56 -21.39
N ASN A 361 45.45 32.37 -22.61
CA ASN A 361 44.19 32.92 -23.04
C ASN A 361 43.08 32.21 -22.28
N GLU A 362 42.65 32.82 -21.20
CA GLU A 362 41.45 32.44 -20.40
C GLU A 362 40.12 32.59 -21.16
N ASP A 363 40.13 32.73 -22.50
CA ASP A 363 38.96 33.19 -23.26
C ASP A 363 38.19 32.10 -24.02
N ASP A 364 38.47 30.79 -23.85
CA ASP A 364 37.72 29.73 -24.55
C ASP A 364 36.76 28.92 -23.67
N GLU A 365 36.60 29.22 -22.40
CA GLU A 365 35.53 28.67 -21.59
C GLU A 365 34.23 29.49 -21.74
N VAL A 366 33.35 29.04 -22.61
CA VAL A 366 31.96 29.54 -22.68
C VAL A 366 31.26 29.18 -21.36
N LYS A 367 31.26 30.08 -20.39
CA LYS A 367 30.47 29.94 -19.17
C LYS A 367 29.01 30.00 -19.53
N VAL A 368 28.37 28.80 -19.62
CA VAL A 368 26.94 28.67 -19.85
C VAL A 368 26.19 29.06 -18.59
N GLY A 369 25.58 30.26 -18.62
CA GLY A 369 24.69 30.77 -17.56
C GLY A 369 23.38 31.29 -18.18
N SER A 370 22.34 31.36 -17.38
CA SER A 370 21.04 31.89 -17.82
C SER A 370 21.18 33.33 -18.34
N GLY A 371 20.94 33.52 -19.63
CA GLY A 371 21.01 34.86 -20.28
C GLY A 371 22.34 35.21 -20.95
N ASN A 372 23.29 34.29 -21.08
CA ASN A 372 24.55 34.56 -21.80
C ASN A 372 24.33 34.53 -23.32
N VAL A 373 24.82 35.53 -24.01
CA VAL A 373 24.83 35.64 -25.46
C VAL A 373 26.21 35.21 -25.95
N ALA A 374 26.28 34.10 -26.68
CA ALA A 374 27.50 33.65 -27.33
C ALA A 374 27.60 34.31 -28.73
N PHE A 375 28.73 34.93 -29.05
CA PHE A 375 29.01 35.43 -30.38
C PHE A 375 29.65 34.29 -31.20
N LEU A 376 29.04 34.02 -32.37
CA LEU A 376 29.48 32.98 -33.28
C LEU A 376 30.61 33.49 -34.18
N LYS A 377 31.60 32.63 -34.46
CA LYS A 377 32.63 32.88 -35.46
C LYS A 377 32.13 32.56 -36.85
N ASP A 378 32.77 33.11 -37.92
CA ASP A 378 32.42 32.81 -39.30
C ASP A 378 32.49 31.29 -39.57
N GLY A 379 31.38 30.71 -40.06
CA GLY A 379 31.25 29.28 -40.32
C GLY A 379 30.59 28.46 -39.19
N GLU A 380 30.29 29.07 -38.07
CA GLU A 380 29.58 28.41 -36.98
C GLU A 380 28.05 28.54 -37.19
N LYS A 381 27.35 27.44 -36.97
CA LYS A 381 25.89 27.38 -37.02
C LYS A 381 25.34 26.98 -35.67
N VAL A 382 24.28 27.65 -35.27
CA VAL A 382 23.52 27.27 -34.09
C VAL A 382 22.54 26.19 -34.45
N GLN A 383 22.63 25.06 -33.81
CA GLN A 383 21.64 24.00 -33.87
C GLN A 383 20.88 23.95 -32.54
N ALA A 384 19.64 24.45 -32.56
CA ALA A 384 18.73 24.22 -31.44
C ALA A 384 18.35 22.74 -31.44
N ILE A 385 18.58 22.05 -30.35
CA ILE A 385 18.03 20.73 -30.12
C ILE A 385 16.64 20.94 -29.53
N GLU A 386 15.60 20.67 -30.33
CA GLU A 386 14.26 20.57 -29.82
C GLU A 386 14.20 19.39 -28.84
N SER A 387 14.12 19.70 -27.56
CA SER A 387 13.97 18.71 -26.53
C SER A 387 12.56 18.09 -26.63
N THR A 388 12.53 16.78 -26.83
CA THR A 388 11.30 15.99 -26.75
C THR A 388 10.94 15.61 -25.31
N HIS A 389 11.72 16.07 -24.32
CA HIS A 389 11.47 15.85 -22.90
C HIS A 389 11.04 17.14 -22.18
N PRO A 390 10.07 17.06 -21.21
CA PRO A 390 9.36 15.85 -20.77
C PRO A 390 8.49 15.27 -21.89
N SER A 391 8.54 13.94 -22.02
CA SER A 391 7.79 13.24 -23.07
C SER A 391 6.29 13.44 -22.86
N GLY A 392 5.54 13.71 -23.96
CA GLY A 392 4.08 13.82 -23.89
C GLY A 392 3.39 12.57 -23.31
N ASP A 393 4.09 11.45 -23.31
CA ASP A 393 3.60 10.14 -22.84
C ASP A 393 3.89 9.86 -21.36
N TYR A 394 4.58 10.77 -20.63
CA TYR A 394 4.93 10.57 -19.23
C TYR A 394 3.70 10.28 -18.35
N ASP A 395 2.66 11.09 -18.47
CA ASP A 395 1.42 10.95 -17.69
C ASP A 395 0.71 9.62 -18.00
N ALA A 396 0.69 9.21 -19.27
CA ALA A 396 0.09 7.95 -19.71
C ALA A 396 0.88 6.73 -19.17
N PHE A 397 2.19 6.79 -19.18
CA PHE A 397 3.07 5.74 -18.64
C PHE A 397 2.92 5.61 -17.13
N VAL A 398 2.98 6.72 -16.38
CA VAL A 398 2.79 6.74 -14.92
C VAL A 398 1.41 6.17 -14.56
N ASN A 399 0.35 6.58 -15.26
CA ASN A 399 -0.99 6.05 -15.03
C ASN A 399 -1.07 4.55 -15.31
N SER A 400 -0.43 4.04 -16.36
CA SER A 400 -0.43 2.61 -16.70
C SER A 400 0.23 1.76 -15.59
N ILE A 401 1.35 2.21 -15.06
CA ILE A 401 2.03 1.52 -13.94
C ILE A 401 1.21 1.66 -12.65
N ALA A 402 0.64 2.83 -12.38
CA ALA A 402 -0.21 3.05 -11.21
C ALA A 402 -1.45 2.14 -11.21
N VAL A 403 -2.02 1.85 -12.38
CA VAL A 403 -3.12 0.87 -12.53
C VAL A 403 -2.66 -0.53 -12.10
N GLN A 404 -1.48 -0.98 -12.51
CA GLN A 404 -0.94 -2.29 -12.13
C GLN A 404 -0.63 -2.36 -10.63
N ILE A 405 -0.02 -1.32 -10.07
CA ILE A 405 0.23 -1.20 -8.63
C ILE A 405 -1.10 -1.21 -7.87
N GLY A 406 -2.07 -0.42 -8.31
CA GLY A 406 -3.39 -0.35 -7.70
C GLY A 406 -4.14 -1.68 -7.72
N ALA A 407 -4.06 -2.42 -8.83
CA ALA A 407 -4.65 -3.74 -8.96
C ALA A 407 -4.04 -4.75 -7.97
N ALA A 408 -2.70 -4.72 -7.79
CA ALA A 408 -2.01 -5.60 -6.86
C ALA A 408 -2.26 -5.25 -5.38
N LEU A 409 -2.52 -3.97 -5.07
CA LEU A 409 -2.82 -3.48 -3.72
C LEU A 409 -4.32 -3.38 -3.41
N GLU A 410 -5.18 -3.76 -4.36
CA GLU A 410 -6.65 -3.62 -4.25
C GLU A 410 -7.09 -2.16 -3.97
N ILE A 411 -6.32 -1.18 -4.48
CA ILE A 411 -6.61 0.24 -4.39
C ILE A 411 -6.84 0.80 -5.80
N ALA A 412 -7.98 1.40 -6.05
CA ALA A 412 -8.23 2.02 -7.35
C ALA A 412 -7.18 3.12 -7.66
N PRO A 413 -6.72 3.24 -8.92
CA PRO A 413 -5.68 4.20 -9.30
C PRO A 413 -6.04 5.64 -8.93
N GLU A 414 -7.30 6.03 -9.01
CA GLU A 414 -7.79 7.36 -8.64
C GLU A 414 -7.57 7.65 -7.16
N VAL A 415 -7.74 6.63 -6.31
CA VAL A 415 -7.51 6.72 -4.86
C VAL A 415 -6.02 6.70 -4.55
N LEU A 416 -5.25 5.85 -5.26
CA LEU A 416 -3.80 5.73 -5.11
C LEU A 416 -3.08 7.03 -5.47
N LEU A 417 -3.42 7.62 -6.63
CA LEU A 417 -2.84 8.86 -7.13
C LEU A 417 -3.53 10.11 -6.58
N LYS A 418 -4.68 9.96 -5.92
CA LYS A 418 -5.57 11.07 -5.49
C LYS A 418 -5.97 11.98 -6.65
N LYS A 419 -6.09 11.41 -7.85
CA LYS A 419 -6.43 12.10 -9.10
C LYS A 419 -7.78 11.60 -9.61
N PHE A 420 -8.82 12.39 -9.41
CA PHE A 420 -10.19 12.09 -9.82
C PHE A 420 -10.50 12.87 -11.12
N SER A 421 -10.03 12.35 -12.26
CA SER A 421 -10.21 12.96 -13.58
C SER A 421 -11.40 12.37 -14.36
N ASN A 422 -11.98 11.27 -13.87
CA ASN A 422 -13.07 10.56 -14.52
C ASN A 422 -14.43 11.19 -14.21
N ASN A 423 -15.47 10.78 -14.95
CA ASN A 423 -16.84 11.17 -14.63
C ASN A 423 -17.27 10.65 -13.24
N PHE A 424 -18.29 11.27 -12.67
CA PHE A 424 -18.82 10.96 -11.34
C PHE A 424 -19.11 9.46 -11.11
N SER A 425 -19.73 8.79 -12.10
CA SER A 425 -20.12 7.39 -11.96
C SER A 425 -18.90 6.46 -11.92
N ALA A 426 -17.86 6.72 -12.73
CA ALA A 426 -16.63 5.95 -12.74
C ALA A 426 -15.85 6.15 -11.42
N SER A 427 -15.71 7.39 -10.96
CA SER A 427 -15.05 7.70 -9.68
C SER A 427 -15.77 7.06 -8.50
N LYS A 428 -17.12 7.06 -8.49
CA LYS A 428 -17.90 6.38 -7.46
C LYS A 428 -17.71 4.86 -7.51
N GLY A 429 -17.64 4.26 -8.71
CA GLY A 429 -17.33 2.85 -8.89
C GLY A 429 -15.97 2.48 -8.31
N ALA A 430 -14.94 3.26 -8.63
CA ALA A 430 -13.57 3.07 -8.15
C ALA A 430 -13.47 3.19 -6.62
N LEU A 431 -14.12 4.20 -6.04
CA LEU A 431 -14.22 4.35 -4.58
C LEU A 431 -14.91 3.15 -3.92
N ASN A 432 -16.05 2.71 -4.46
CA ASN A 432 -16.79 1.57 -3.91
C ASN A 432 -15.97 0.28 -3.92
N GLU A 433 -15.19 0.04 -5.00
CA GLU A 433 -14.32 -1.14 -5.08
C GLU A 433 -13.21 -1.10 -4.04
N THR A 434 -12.51 0.02 -3.94
CA THR A 434 -11.46 0.22 -2.92
C THR A 434 -12.00 0.08 -1.49
N TRP A 435 -13.25 0.55 -1.23
CA TRP A 435 -13.85 0.43 0.09
C TRP A 435 -14.21 -1.00 0.49
N LYS A 436 -14.41 -1.93 -0.45
CA LYS A 436 -14.56 -3.36 -0.13
C LYS A 436 -13.29 -3.89 0.51
N SER A 437 -12.13 -3.60 -0.07
CA SER A 437 -10.81 -4.00 0.46
C SER A 437 -10.56 -3.36 1.83
N PHE A 438 -10.79 -2.05 1.98
CA PHE A 438 -10.61 -1.36 3.26
C PHE A 438 -11.49 -1.93 4.38
N ARG A 439 -12.75 -2.32 4.07
CA ARG A 439 -13.62 -2.99 5.05
C ARG A 439 -13.08 -4.36 5.44
N MET A 440 -12.50 -5.10 4.50
CA MET A 440 -11.90 -6.41 4.75
C MET A 440 -10.65 -6.27 5.64
N TYR A 441 -9.71 -5.38 5.32
CA TYR A 441 -8.54 -5.09 6.16
C TYR A 441 -8.94 -4.61 7.56
N ARG A 442 -9.94 -3.72 7.66
CA ARG A 442 -10.50 -3.30 8.95
C ARG A 442 -11.02 -4.47 9.76
N LYS A 443 -11.77 -5.39 9.13
CA LYS A 443 -12.34 -6.56 9.81
C LYS A 443 -11.24 -7.47 10.36
N TRP A 444 -10.21 -7.78 9.57
CA TRP A 444 -9.08 -8.57 10.05
C TRP A 444 -8.36 -7.91 11.23
N PHE A 445 -8.11 -6.61 11.14
CA PHE A 445 -7.48 -5.87 12.23
C PHE A 445 -8.35 -5.84 13.51
N ILE A 446 -9.65 -5.69 13.36
CA ILE A 446 -10.58 -5.78 14.49
C ILE A 446 -10.49 -7.15 15.14
N ASP A 447 -10.53 -8.22 14.38
CA ASP A 447 -10.53 -9.58 14.91
C ASP A 447 -9.21 -9.93 15.61
N ASP A 448 -8.07 -9.59 15.00
CA ASP A 448 -6.75 -9.95 15.52
C ASP A 448 -6.29 -9.06 16.68
N PHE A 449 -6.72 -7.81 16.72
CA PHE A 449 -6.25 -6.84 17.70
C PHE A 449 -7.36 -6.24 18.55
N CYS A 450 -8.27 -5.48 17.95
CA CYS A 450 -9.21 -4.66 18.73
C CYS A 450 -10.13 -5.50 19.62
N GLN A 451 -10.72 -6.55 19.07
CA GLN A 451 -11.66 -7.42 19.78
C GLN A 451 -10.96 -8.24 20.87
N GLU A 452 -9.76 -8.76 20.61
CA GLU A 452 -8.98 -9.49 21.61
C GLU A 452 -8.61 -8.57 22.79
N VAL A 453 -8.17 -7.33 22.52
CA VAL A 453 -7.87 -6.34 23.56
C VAL A 453 -9.12 -5.98 24.36
N TYR A 454 -10.26 -5.79 23.68
CA TYR A 454 -11.54 -5.50 24.35
C TYR A 454 -11.95 -6.62 25.30
N VAL A 455 -11.80 -7.87 24.89
CA VAL A 455 -12.08 -9.04 25.77
C VAL A 455 -11.13 -9.07 26.96
N LEU A 456 -9.83 -8.76 26.78
CA LEU A 456 -8.85 -8.70 27.88
C LEU A 456 -9.20 -7.61 28.87
N TRP A 457 -9.54 -6.41 28.39
CA TRP A 457 -9.99 -5.32 29.22
C TRP A 457 -11.30 -5.67 29.97
N PHE A 458 -12.26 -6.30 29.27
CA PHE A 458 -13.52 -6.71 29.85
C PHE A 458 -13.35 -7.76 30.96
N ASN A 459 -12.42 -8.73 30.76
CA ASN A 459 -12.05 -9.69 31.79
C ASN A 459 -11.59 -8.97 33.08
N GLU A 460 -10.78 -7.92 32.94
CA GLU A 460 -10.28 -7.15 34.07
C GLU A 460 -11.41 -6.33 34.72
N ALA A 461 -12.28 -5.68 33.92
CA ALA A 461 -13.39 -4.90 34.41
C ALA A 461 -14.36 -5.72 35.27
N VAL A 462 -14.70 -6.93 34.80
CA VAL A 462 -15.55 -7.87 35.57
C VAL A 462 -14.82 -8.38 36.82
N SER A 463 -13.53 -8.74 36.72
CA SER A 463 -12.72 -9.22 37.85
C SER A 463 -12.62 -8.19 38.97
N LYS A 464 -12.62 -6.91 38.62
CA LYS A 464 -12.56 -5.78 39.58
C LYS A 464 -13.95 -5.33 40.07
N GLY A 465 -15.02 -5.99 39.61
CA GLY A 465 -16.40 -5.65 39.98
C GLY A 465 -16.90 -4.31 39.41
N ARG A 466 -16.22 -3.73 38.43
CA ARG A 466 -16.68 -2.48 37.77
C ARG A 466 -17.83 -2.73 36.80
N ILE A 467 -17.88 -3.91 36.21
CA ILE A 467 -18.96 -4.39 35.36
C ILE A 467 -19.56 -5.64 36.02
N ASN A 468 -20.86 -5.57 36.31
CA ASN A 468 -21.60 -6.72 36.83
C ASN A 468 -22.03 -7.62 35.66
N ALA A 469 -21.40 -8.81 35.54
CA ALA A 469 -21.68 -9.77 34.48
C ALA A 469 -21.80 -11.20 35.06
N PRO A 470 -22.97 -11.57 35.60
CA PRO A 470 -23.19 -12.89 36.20
C PRO A 470 -22.88 -14.03 35.21
N GLY A 471 -22.14 -15.05 35.66
CA GLY A 471 -21.82 -16.22 34.86
C GLY A 471 -20.70 -16.04 33.84
N TYR A 472 -20.12 -14.85 33.74
CA TYR A 472 -19.12 -14.47 32.72
C TYR A 472 -17.91 -15.42 32.65
N PHE A 473 -17.34 -15.80 33.78
CA PHE A 473 -16.17 -16.69 33.81
C PHE A 473 -16.50 -18.18 33.74
N ASN A 474 -17.77 -18.52 33.96
CA ASN A 474 -18.19 -19.92 34.06
C ASN A 474 -18.71 -20.49 32.73
N ASN A 475 -19.15 -19.62 31.81
CA ASN A 475 -19.73 -20.04 30.54
C ASN A 475 -19.22 -19.18 29.39
N LEU A 476 -18.61 -19.84 28.40
CA LEU A 476 -18.06 -19.16 27.22
C LEU A 476 -19.12 -18.47 26.34
N LEU A 477 -20.35 -19.01 26.28
CA LEU A 477 -21.45 -18.38 25.54
C LEU A 477 -21.90 -17.10 26.24
N ILE A 478 -21.99 -17.12 27.58
CA ILE A 478 -22.29 -15.93 28.38
C ILE A 478 -21.18 -14.90 28.21
N LYS A 479 -19.93 -15.35 28.26
CA LYS A 479 -18.77 -14.48 28.00
C LYS A 479 -18.88 -13.79 26.63
N LYS A 480 -19.20 -14.54 25.57
CA LYS A 480 -19.37 -14.01 24.23
C LYS A 480 -20.56 -13.04 24.13
N ALA A 481 -21.67 -13.34 24.79
CA ALA A 481 -22.85 -12.49 24.83
C ALA A 481 -22.59 -11.12 25.46
N TYR A 482 -21.74 -11.05 26.49
CA TYR A 482 -21.30 -9.80 27.11
C TYR A 482 -20.22 -9.06 26.32
N THR A 483 -19.33 -9.77 25.64
CA THR A 483 -18.20 -9.15 24.91
C THR A 483 -18.48 -8.94 23.44
N ASN A 484 -19.68 -9.20 22.96
CA ASN A 484 -20.07 -8.89 21.60
C ASN A 484 -20.09 -7.36 21.40
N ALA A 485 -19.37 -6.90 20.37
CA ALA A 485 -19.28 -5.50 20.02
C ALA A 485 -19.17 -5.31 18.50
N THR A 486 -19.75 -4.25 18.00
CA THR A 486 -19.45 -3.72 16.67
C THR A 486 -18.40 -2.62 16.82
N TRP A 487 -17.61 -2.38 15.78
CA TRP A 487 -16.53 -1.42 15.80
C TRP A 487 -16.79 -0.34 14.78
N ASN A 488 -17.01 0.89 15.25
CA ASN A 488 -17.22 2.03 14.39
C ASN A 488 -15.88 2.62 13.98
N GLY A 489 -15.76 2.93 12.70
CA GLY A 489 -14.57 3.52 12.09
C GLY A 489 -14.95 4.49 10.97
N PRO A 490 -13.99 5.00 10.22
CA PRO A 490 -14.27 5.94 9.15
C PRO A 490 -15.34 5.43 8.19
N ALA A 491 -16.28 6.30 7.85
CA ALA A 491 -17.28 6.07 6.83
C ALA A 491 -16.71 6.41 5.44
N GLN A 492 -17.30 5.84 4.41
CA GLN A 492 -17.00 6.24 3.03
C GLN A 492 -17.58 7.64 2.80
N GLY A 493 -16.75 8.58 2.29
CA GLY A 493 -17.23 9.92 2.00
C GLY A 493 -18.38 9.93 0.98
N HIS A 494 -19.26 10.89 1.11
CA HIS A 494 -20.42 11.05 0.23
C HIS A 494 -20.06 11.93 -0.96
N LEU A 495 -20.37 11.45 -2.18
CA LEU A 495 -20.29 12.25 -3.40
C LEU A 495 -21.60 12.99 -3.69
N ASN A 496 -22.73 12.40 -3.30
CA ASN A 496 -24.06 13.02 -3.41
C ASN A 496 -24.90 12.73 -2.15
N PRO A 497 -24.78 13.55 -1.10
CA PRO A 497 -25.42 13.30 0.20
C PRO A 497 -26.94 13.16 0.10
N MET A 498 -27.60 13.95 -0.72
CA MET A 498 -29.06 13.92 -0.86
C MET A 498 -29.59 12.60 -1.41
N GLN A 499 -28.95 12.08 -2.45
CA GLN A 499 -29.34 10.79 -3.05
C GLN A 499 -29.01 9.63 -2.13
N GLU A 500 -27.89 9.70 -1.43
CA GLU A 500 -27.43 8.62 -0.55
C GLU A 500 -28.28 8.52 0.70
N VAL A 501 -28.64 9.64 1.32
CA VAL A 501 -29.58 9.67 2.44
C VAL A 501 -30.98 9.24 1.99
N GLY A 502 -31.44 9.65 0.81
CA GLY A 502 -32.71 9.20 0.24
C GLY A 502 -32.74 7.67 0.04
N ALA A 503 -31.67 7.09 -0.50
CA ALA A 503 -31.54 5.65 -0.67
C ALA A 503 -31.51 4.91 0.67
N ALA A 504 -30.82 5.46 1.69
CA ALA A 504 -30.79 4.89 3.04
C ALA A 504 -32.21 4.86 3.67
N ILE A 505 -32.96 5.94 3.55
CA ILE A 505 -34.35 6.00 4.03
C ILE A 505 -35.20 4.93 3.36
N GLU A 506 -35.10 4.77 2.04
CA GLU A 506 -35.85 3.74 1.32
C GLU A 506 -35.44 2.31 1.69
N LYS A 507 -34.15 2.04 1.92
CA LYS A 507 -33.70 0.73 2.44
C LYS A 507 -34.31 0.42 3.81
N ILE A 508 -34.33 1.40 4.71
CA ILE A 508 -34.89 1.24 6.07
C ILE A 508 -36.40 0.98 5.99
N LYS A 509 -37.14 1.77 5.19
CA LYS A 509 -38.58 1.59 5.00
C LYS A 509 -38.95 0.20 4.46
N ASN A 510 -38.12 -0.35 3.58
CA ASN A 510 -38.34 -1.66 3.00
C ASN A 510 -37.74 -2.83 3.82
N GLY A 511 -37.19 -2.55 5.01
CA GLY A 511 -36.61 -3.58 5.88
C GLY A 511 -35.30 -4.18 5.37
N LEU A 512 -34.62 -3.52 4.42
CA LEU A 512 -33.35 -3.97 3.85
C LEU A 512 -32.14 -3.53 4.69
N SER A 513 -32.31 -2.56 5.59
CA SER A 513 -31.29 -2.03 6.47
C SER A 513 -31.92 -1.49 7.76
N THR A 514 -31.08 -1.15 8.73
CA THR A 514 -31.51 -0.53 9.99
C THR A 514 -31.01 0.92 10.08
N HIS A 515 -31.64 1.74 10.92
CA HIS A 515 -31.13 3.10 11.22
C HIS A 515 -29.70 3.07 11.73
N GLU A 516 -29.35 2.07 12.52
CA GLU A 516 -28.02 1.87 13.06
C GLU A 516 -26.98 1.60 11.97
N ASP A 517 -27.28 0.64 11.07
CA ASP A 517 -26.36 0.26 9.99
C ASP A 517 -26.14 1.44 9.03
N GLU A 518 -27.21 2.20 8.70
CA GLU A 518 -27.08 3.35 7.81
C GLU A 518 -26.36 4.52 8.50
N CYS A 519 -26.59 4.80 9.80
CA CYS A 519 -25.82 5.79 10.55
C CYS A 519 -24.33 5.44 10.60
N SER A 520 -24.01 4.20 10.93
CA SER A 520 -22.63 3.72 10.96
C SER A 520 -21.95 3.80 9.59
N SER A 521 -22.67 3.47 8.51
CA SER A 521 -22.13 3.50 7.14
C SER A 521 -22.00 4.90 6.56
N ILE A 522 -22.91 5.81 6.92
CA ILE A 522 -22.99 7.17 6.37
C ILE A 522 -21.97 8.10 7.04
N ASN A 523 -21.99 8.20 8.36
CA ASN A 523 -21.16 9.16 9.08
C ASN A 523 -20.31 8.54 10.20
N GLY A 524 -20.35 7.22 10.38
CA GLY A 524 -19.63 6.51 11.43
C GLY A 524 -20.18 6.72 12.84
N SER A 525 -21.35 7.36 12.97
CA SER A 525 -21.96 7.65 14.28
C SER A 525 -22.84 6.50 14.78
N ASP A 526 -23.18 6.59 16.06
CA ASP A 526 -24.10 5.69 16.75
C ASP A 526 -25.53 6.27 16.71
N TYR A 527 -26.49 5.53 16.16
CA TYR A 527 -27.89 5.98 16.05
C TYR A 527 -28.51 6.27 17.40
N GLU A 528 -28.27 5.43 18.41
CA GLU A 528 -28.87 5.65 19.75
C GLU A 528 -28.32 6.91 20.42
N ASP A 529 -27.01 7.16 20.29
CA ASP A 529 -26.37 8.37 20.80
C ASP A 529 -26.89 9.61 20.06
N ASN A 530 -27.07 9.52 18.73
CA ASN A 530 -27.68 10.58 17.92
C ASN A 530 -29.11 10.88 18.39
N VAL A 531 -29.94 9.86 18.62
CA VAL A 531 -31.33 10.03 19.10
C VAL A 531 -31.38 10.64 20.49
N ARG A 532 -30.47 10.24 21.39
CA ARG A 532 -30.38 10.82 22.75
C ARG A 532 -30.01 12.31 22.70
N THR A 533 -29.05 12.64 21.84
CA THR A 533 -28.60 14.02 21.62
C THR A 533 -29.73 14.86 21.03
N LEU A 534 -30.38 14.38 19.96
CA LEU A 534 -31.53 15.04 19.34
C LEU A 534 -32.68 15.27 20.32
N LYS A 535 -32.98 14.32 21.20
CA LYS A 535 -33.98 14.49 22.24
C LYS A 535 -33.66 15.67 23.17
N THR A 536 -32.38 15.80 23.55
CA THR A 536 -31.90 16.90 24.40
C THR A 536 -31.94 18.22 23.65
N GLU A 537 -31.48 18.26 22.42
CA GLU A 537 -31.49 19.45 21.55
C GLU A 537 -32.91 19.93 21.27
N ASN A 538 -33.83 19.04 20.92
CA ASN A 538 -35.24 19.38 20.69
C ASN A 538 -35.90 19.95 21.95
N LYS A 539 -35.55 19.44 23.13
CA LYS A 539 -36.04 20.00 24.40
C LYS A 539 -35.51 21.41 24.60
N LEU A 540 -34.20 21.64 24.42
CA LEU A 540 -33.60 22.97 24.53
C LEU A 540 -34.17 23.94 23.50
N LEU A 541 -34.40 23.51 22.26
CA LEU A 541 -35.00 24.32 21.21
C LEU A 541 -36.45 24.71 21.56
N SER A 542 -37.23 23.77 22.07
CA SER A 542 -38.61 24.05 22.51
C SER A 542 -38.65 25.02 23.68
N GLU A 543 -37.76 24.89 24.64
CA GLU A 543 -37.61 25.81 25.77
C GLU A 543 -37.20 27.22 25.31
N ALA A 544 -36.24 27.32 24.38
CA ALA A 544 -35.78 28.58 23.80
C ALA A 544 -36.89 29.28 23.00
N GLN A 545 -37.64 28.54 22.18
CA GLN A 545 -38.77 29.06 21.43
C GLN A 545 -39.91 29.54 22.35
N ALA A 546 -40.20 28.81 23.42
CA ALA A 546 -41.18 29.21 24.42
C ALA A 546 -40.78 30.51 25.16
N ALA A 547 -39.47 30.68 25.45
CA ALA A 547 -38.92 31.89 26.05
C ALA A 547 -39.04 33.12 25.13
N VAL A 548 -38.86 32.95 23.84
CA VAL A 548 -39.01 34.02 22.84
C VAL A 548 -40.47 34.35 22.56
N GLY A 549 -41.36 33.34 22.53
CA GLY A 549 -42.81 33.54 22.34
C GLY A 549 -43.52 34.18 23.53
N GLY A 550 -42.95 34.08 24.76
CA GLY A 550 -43.51 34.68 25.99
C GLY A 550 -43.30 36.17 26.13
N THR A 551 -42.49 36.83 25.33
CA THR A 551 -42.21 38.28 25.39
C THR A 551 -43.02 39.14 24.40
N GLY A 552 -43.86 38.50 23.56
CA GLY A 552 -44.65 39.19 22.51
C GLY A 552 -46.13 39.37 22.77
N GLY A 553 -46.61 39.45 24.01
CA GLY A 553 -48.05 39.52 24.28
C GLY A 553 -48.48 40.32 25.53
N LYS A 554 -48.06 41.59 25.66
CA LYS A 554 -48.71 42.58 26.52
C LYS A 554 -48.35 44.00 26.06
N ASP A 555 -49.02 44.46 25.02
CA ASP A 555 -49.26 45.89 24.85
C ASP A 555 -50.56 46.04 24.05
N GLY A 556 -51.66 46.38 24.72
CA GLY A 556 -52.20 47.68 24.77
C GLY A 556 -53.31 47.86 23.76
N SER A 557 -54.55 47.50 24.11
CA SER A 557 -55.67 48.28 23.62
C SER A 557 -56.52 48.65 24.80
N LYS A 558 -56.25 49.83 25.35
CA LYS A 558 -57.23 50.68 25.96
C LYS A 558 -57.08 52.06 25.34
N ASN A 559 -57.90 52.35 24.34
CA ASN A 559 -58.77 53.54 24.25
C ASN A 559 -59.59 53.50 22.99
#